data_77a3930d783f21229f35d86990243fd5
#
_entry.id   77a3930d783f21229f35d86990243fd5
#
_cell.length_a   1.000
_cell.length_b   1.000
_cell.length_c   1.000
_cell.angle_alpha   90.00
_cell.angle_beta   90.00
_cell.angle_gamma   90.00
#
_symmetry.space_group_name_H-M   'P 1'
#
loop_
_entity.id
_entity.type
_entity.pdbx_description
1 polymer ?
#
loop_
_entity_poly.entity_id
_entity_poly.type
_entity_poly.pdbx_seq_one_letter_code
_entity_poly.pdbx_strand_id
1 'polypeptide(L)'
;MTIKEYDKFDKANANFQALTPLSFIERSAKVFPNHPAVVYGENQYSWRELFDRTIKLASALTKFGIKRGDTVSILSANTPEMIEAHFGVPMSGAVLNTINTRLDSETIGYILNHSDAKVFIVDCELAPEAAKAIKTIKNQNIFCLLYTSDAAD
;
A
#
# COMPACT_ATOMS: atom_id res chain seq x y z
N MET A 1 -0.53 -4.11 40.17
CA MET A 1 0.32 -4.95 39.27
C MET A 1 1.76 -4.52 39.50
N THR A 2 2.61 -5.36 40.07
CA THR A 2 4.00 -4.98 40.38
C THR A 2 4.81 -4.99 39.11
N ILE A 3 5.42 -3.84 38.76
CA ILE A 3 6.35 -3.76 37.64
C ILE A 3 7.53 -4.68 37.93
N LYS A 4 7.75 -5.68 37.09
CA LYS A 4 8.87 -6.59 37.22
C LYS A 4 10.17 -5.86 36.82
N GLU A 5 11.27 -6.28 37.43
CA GLU A 5 12.55 -5.58 37.28
C GLU A 5 13.03 -5.53 35.82
N TYR A 6 12.74 -6.58 35.04
CA TYR A 6 13.08 -6.63 33.61
C TYR A 6 12.25 -5.69 32.73
N ASP A 7 11.09 -5.19 33.20
CA ASP A 7 10.29 -4.19 32.49
C ASP A 7 10.97 -2.81 32.49
N LYS A 8 12.03 -2.63 33.30
CA LYS A 8 12.79 -1.39 33.40
C LYS A 8 13.99 -1.33 32.46
N PHE A 9 14.31 -2.41 31.75
CA PHE A 9 15.42 -2.42 30.82
C PHE A 9 15.14 -1.56 29.58
N ASP A 10 16.12 -0.78 29.17
CA ASP A 10 16.05 0.01 27.95
C ASP A 10 15.89 -0.89 26.72
N LYS A 11 15.09 -0.42 25.76
CA LYS A 11 14.94 -1.07 24.46
C LYS A 11 16.19 -0.86 23.64
N ALA A 12 16.91 -1.93 23.33
CA ALA A 12 18.08 -1.93 22.50
C ALA A 12 17.86 -2.80 21.26
N ASN A 13 18.59 -2.55 20.17
CA ASN A 13 18.50 -3.33 18.93
C ASN A 13 18.73 -4.83 19.12
N ALA A 14 19.40 -5.24 20.21
CA ALA A 14 19.65 -6.63 20.53
C ALA A 14 18.47 -7.33 21.21
N ASN A 15 17.55 -6.60 21.86
CA ASN A 15 16.47 -7.16 22.66
C ASN A 15 15.07 -6.61 22.31
N PHE A 16 14.98 -5.70 21.35
CA PHE A 16 13.73 -5.09 20.94
C PHE A 16 13.66 -4.89 19.44
N GLN A 17 12.57 -5.34 18.84
CA GLN A 17 12.15 -5.02 17.49
C GLN A 17 10.67 -4.66 17.50
N ALA A 18 10.31 -3.53 16.89
CA ALA A 18 8.93 -3.16 16.72
C ALA A 18 8.21 -4.19 15.82
N LEU A 19 7.07 -4.69 16.28
CA LEU A 19 6.21 -5.51 15.45
C LEU A 19 5.45 -4.62 14.48
N THR A 20 5.64 -4.85 13.19
CA THR A 20 4.93 -4.16 12.12
C THR A 20 4.37 -5.17 11.11
N PRO A 21 3.31 -4.83 10.36
CA PRO A 21 2.84 -5.70 9.27
C PRO A 21 3.96 -6.08 8.29
N LEU A 22 4.94 -5.19 8.07
CA LEU A 22 6.07 -5.43 7.17
C LEU A 22 6.99 -6.56 7.65
N SER A 23 7.22 -6.68 8.96
CA SER A 23 8.01 -7.78 9.51
C SER A 23 7.31 -9.13 9.38
N PHE A 24 5.98 -9.14 9.37
CA PHE A 24 5.19 -10.37 9.19
C PHE A 24 5.24 -10.89 7.74
N ILE A 25 5.08 -10.01 6.74
CA ILE A 25 5.17 -10.45 5.34
C ILE A 25 6.58 -10.93 5.01
N GLU A 26 7.63 -10.25 5.48
CA GLU A 26 9.02 -10.67 5.30
C GLU A 26 9.26 -12.05 5.94
N ARG A 27 8.79 -12.25 7.18
CA ARG A 27 8.88 -13.53 7.87
C ARG A 27 8.15 -14.63 7.11
N SER A 28 6.94 -14.37 6.65
CA SER A 28 6.14 -15.35 5.90
C SER A 28 6.82 -15.76 4.59
N ALA A 29 7.39 -14.81 3.86
CA ALA A 29 8.13 -15.07 2.64
C ALA A 29 9.42 -15.89 2.87
N LYS A 30 10.06 -15.74 4.05
CA LYS A 30 11.26 -16.51 4.42
C LYS A 30 10.91 -17.93 4.89
N VAL A 31 9.86 -18.08 5.70
CA VAL A 31 9.52 -19.35 6.37
C VAL A 31 8.62 -20.23 5.51
N PHE A 32 7.70 -19.61 4.75
CA PHE A 32 6.70 -20.30 3.94
C PHE A 32 6.71 -19.81 2.46
N PRO A 33 7.87 -19.74 1.78
CA PRO A 33 8.01 -19.06 0.49
C PRO A 33 7.02 -19.55 -0.57
N ASN A 34 6.75 -20.85 -0.60
CA ASN A 34 5.95 -21.50 -1.65
C ASN A 34 4.47 -21.70 -1.23
N HIS A 35 4.09 -21.33 0.00
CA HIS A 35 2.69 -21.42 0.41
C HIS A 35 1.87 -20.30 -0.23
N PRO A 36 0.60 -20.57 -0.58
CA PRO A 36 -0.30 -19.53 -1.08
C PRO A 36 -0.46 -18.40 -0.07
N ALA A 37 -0.27 -17.18 -0.53
CA ALA A 37 -0.50 -15.95 0.23
C ALA A 37 -1.78 -15.26 -0.23
N VAL A 38 -2.04 -15.26 -1.54
CA VAL A 38 -3.22 -14.66 -2.15
C VAL A 38 -3.79 -15.64 -3.16
N VAL A 39 -5.11 -15.82 -3.12
CA VAL A 39 -5.87 -16.57 -4.13
C VAL A 39 -6.99 -15.65 -4.61
N TYR A 40 -7.00 -15.36 -5.92
CA TYR A 40 -7.98 -14.47 -6.53
C TYR A 40 -8.41 -15.04 -7.90
N GLY A 41 -9.59 -15.61 -7.95
CA GLY A 41 -10.05 -16.35 -9.12
C GLY A 41 -9.10 -17.52 -9.43
N GLU A 42 -8.55 -17.52 -10.63
CA GLU A 42 -7.54 -18.51 -11.07
C GLU A 42 -6.12 -18.09 -10.72
N ASN A 43 -5.92 -16.83 -10.34
CA ASN A 43 -4.60 -16.30 -9.99
C ASN A 43 -4.26 -16.67 -8.54
N GLN A 44 -3.05 -17.18 -8.35
CA GLN A 44 -2.51 -17.53 -7.05
C GLN A 44 -1.09 -17.00 -6.93
N TYR A 45 -0.81 -16.31 -5.83
CA TYR A 45 0.53 -15.82 -5.50
C TYR A 45 1.00 -16.47 -4.21
N SER A 46 2.24 -16.94 -4.21
CA SER A 46 2.94 -17.41 -3.01
C SER A 46 3.39 -16.25 -2.13
N TRP A 47 3.78 -16.54 -0.87
CA TRP A 47 4.35 -15.52 0.01
C TRP A 47 5.61 -14.86 -0.56
N ARG A 48 6.44 -15.63 -1.28
CA ARG A 48 7.63 -15.09 -1.96
C ARG A 48 7.23 -14.11 -3.05
N GLU A 49 6.33 -14.50 -3.94
CA GLU A 49 5.87 -13.64 -5.03
C GLU A 49 5.20 -12.37 -4.52
N LEU A 50 4.29 -12.48 -3.53
CA LEU A 50 3.68 -11.32 -2.91
C LEU A 50 4.72 -10.37 -2.32
N PHE A 51 5.72 -10.89 -1.60
CA PHE A 51 6.79 -10.08 -1.02
C PHE A 51 7.63 -9.39 -2.09
N ASP A 52 8.02 -10.10 -3.15
CA ASP A 52 8.80 -9.54 -4.26
C ASP A 52 8.01 -8.44 -5.01
N ARG A 53 6.71 -8.62 -5.19
CA ARG A 53 5.81 -7.60 -5.79
C ARG A 53 5.71 -6.36 -4.89
N THR A 54 5.57 -6.54 -3.59
CA THR A 54 5.54 -5.40 -2.63
C THR A 54 6.85 -4.61 -2.63
N ILE A 55 8.00 -5.28 -2.72
CA ILE A 55 9.32 -4.61 -2.86
C ILE A 55 9.38 -3.80 -4.16
N LYS A 56 8.88 -4.35 -5.28
CA LYS A 56 8.85 -3.63 -6.57
C LYS A 56 8.00 -2.38 -6.48
N LEU A 57 6.81 -2.45 -5.87
CA LEU A 57 5.96 -1.29 -5.64
C LEU A 57 6.66 -0.23 -4.77
N ALA A 58 7.23 -0.62 -3.65
CA ALA A 58 7.97 0.30 -2.77
C ALA A 58 9.14 0.98 -3.50
N SER A 59 9.90 0.20 -4.30
CA SER A 59 11.00 0.72 -5.12
C SER A 59 10.51 1.71 -6.18
N ALA A 60 9.39 1.40 -6.85
CA ALA A 60 8.80 2.30 -7.83
C ALA A 60 8.38 3.62 -7.20
N LEU A 61 7.65 3.57 -6.07
CA LEU A 61 7.23 4.78 -5.34
C LEU A 61 8.42 5.63 -4.92
N THR A 62 9.49 5.01 -4.42
CA THR A 62 10.73 5.73 -4.05
C THR A 62 11.38 6.39 -5.28
N LYS A 63 11.41 5.72 -6.44
CA LYS A 63 11.91 6.29 -7.69
C LYS A 63 11.05 7.45 -8.20
N PHE A 64 9.75 7.44 -7.95
CA PHE A 64 8.85 8.56 -8.21
C PHE A 64 9.04 9.73 -7.24
N GLY A 65 9.95 9.62 -6.27
CA GLY A 65 10.25 10.69 -5.33
C GLY A 65 9.37 10.71 -4.09
N ILE A 66 8.58 9.65 -3.85
CA ILE A 66 7.77 9.50 -2.64
C ILE A 66 8.67 9.35 -1.43
N LYS A 67 8.39 10.13 -0.41
CA LYS A 67 9.17 10.22 0.84
C LYS A 67 8.35 9.72 2.03
N ARG A 68 9.04 9.53 3.13
CA ARG A 68 8.40 9.17 4.40
C ARG A 68 7.35 10.21 4.79
N GLY A 69 6.14 9.74 5.04
CA GLY A 69 4.99 10.56 5.42
C GLY A 69 4.17 11.12 4.27
N ASP A 70 4.63 10.97 3.00
CA ASP A 70 3.80 11.30 1.83
C ASP A 70 2.61 10.34 1.74
N THR A 71 1.50 10.82 1.21
CA THR A 71 0.30 9.99 1.02
C THR A 71 0.24 9.41 -0.38
N VAL A 72 0.01 8.11 -0.45
CA VAL A 72 -0.34 7.37 -1.66
C VAL A 72 -1.78 6.90 -1.53
N SER A 73 -2.67 7.42 -2.37
CA SER A 73 -4.08 7.01 -2.41
C SER A 73 -4.29 5.91 -3.43
N ILE A 74 -5.19 4.98 -3.12
CA ILE A 74 -5.60 3.91 -4.04
C ILE A 74 -7.13 3.82 -4.13
N LEU A 75 -7.64 3.76 -5.35
CA LEU A 75 -9.03 3.49 -5.68
C LEU A 75 -9.11 2.18 -6.45
N SER A 76 -9.41 1.11 -5.76
CA SER A 76 -9.45 -0.25 -6.31
C SER A 76 -10.42 -1.12 -5.53
N ALA A 77 -10.95 -2.14 -6.17
CA ALA A 77 -11.62 -3.25 -5.49
C ALA A 77 -10.63 -4.06 -4.65
N ASN A 78 -11.12 -5.11 -3.97
CA ASN A 78 -10.28 -6.02 -3.17
C ASN A 78 -9.55 -7.01 -4.09
N THR A 79 -8.60 -6.51 -4.88
CA THR A 79 -7.75 -7.26 -5.80
C THR A 79 -6.39 -7.57 -5.15
N PRO A 80 -5.56 -8.43 -5.74
CA PRO A 80 -4.19 -8.68 -5.26
C PRO A 80 -3.37 -7.40 -5.11
N GLU A 81 -3.53 -6.41 -6.02
CA GLU A 81 -2.83 -5.14 -6.01
C GLU A 81 -3.20 -4.28 -4.78
N MET A 82 -4.44 -4.37 -4.32
CA MET A 82 -4.85 -3.73 -3.06
C MET A 82 -4.07 -4.32 -1.88
N ILE A 83 -3.85 -5.64 -1.85
CA ILE A 83 -3.04 -6.31 -0.82
C ILE A 83 -1.58 -5.84 -0.93
N GLU A 84 -1.04 -5.79 -2.15
CA GLU A 84 0.33 -5.29 -2.41
C GLU A 84 0.51 -3.85 -1.92
N ALA A 85 -0.49 -2.99 -2.14
CA ALA A 85 -0.46 -1.61 -1.68
C ALA A 85 -0.41 -1.50 -0.15
N HIS A 86 -1.10 -2.40 0.58
CA HIS A 86 -1.08 -2.42 2.05
C HIS A 86 0.30 -2.71 2.63
N PHE A 87 1.17 -3.37 1.88
CA PHE A 87 2.56 -3.62 2.30
C PHE A 87 3.56 -2.72 1.57
N GLY A 88 3.42 -2.56 0.25
CA GLY A 88 4.39 -1.83 -0.57
C GLY A 88 4.43 -0.34 -0.28
N VAL A 89 3.27 0.30 -0.06
CA VAL A 89 3.22 1.72 0.29
C VAL A 89 3.88 2.00 1.64
N PRO A 90 3.51 1.32 2.75
CA PRO A 90 4.22 1.51 4.02
C PRO A 90 5.70 1.11 3.96
N MET A 91 6.07 0.14 3.13
CA MET A 91 7.47 -0.25 2.93
C MET A 91 8.32 0.87 2.32
N SER A 92 7.74 1.75 1.51
CA SER A 92 8.40 2.98 1.03
C SER A 92 8.49 4.09 2.08
N GLY A 93 7.84 3.90 3.24
CA GLY A 93 7.71 4.91 4.30
C GLY A 93 6.52 5.85 4.11
N ALA A 94 5.73 5.67 3.07
CA ALA A 94 4.54 6.45 2.77
C ALA A 94 3.31 5.99 3.58
N VAL A 95 2.28 6.82 3.58
CA VAL A 95 0.97 6.54 4.19
C VAL A 95 0.01 6.07 3.12
N LEU A 96 -0.54 4.87 3.29
CA LEU A 96 -1.59 4.36 2.40
C LEU A 96 -2.95 4.97 2.76
N ASN A 97 -3.63 5.51 1.76
CA ASN A 97 -5.01 5.99 1.85
C ASN A 97 -5.89 5.20 0.87
N THR A 98 -6.66 4.25 1.38
CA THR A 98 -7.60 3.46 0.57
C THR A 98 -8.93 4.20 0.43
N ILE A 99 -9.36 4.43 -0.81
CA ILE A 99 -10.59 5.14 -1.12
C ILE A 99 -11.68 4.12 -1.46
N ASN A 100 -12.87 4.29 -0.87
CA ASN A 100 -14.01 3.43 -1.14
C ASN A 100 -14.49 3.61 -2.59
N THR A 101 -14.62 2.51 -3.32
CA THR A 101 -15.01 2.48 -4.75
C THR A 101 -16.46 2.91 -5.02
N ARG A 102 -17.28 3.04 -3.98
CA ARG A 102 -18.71 3.45 -4.09
C ARG A 102 -18.92 4.95 -3.91
N LEU A 103 -17.84 5.71 -3.70
CA LEU A 103 -17.92 7.16 -3.55
C LEU A 103 -18.05 7.83 -4.92
N ASP A 104 -18.73 8.98 -4.92
CA ASP A 104 -18.79 9.85 -6.10
C ASP A 104 -17.46 10.63 -6.30
N SER A 105 -17.29 11.18 -7.49
CA SER A 105 -16.06 11.89 -7.88
C SER A 105 -15.78 13.13 -7.04
N GLU A 106 -16.80 13.82 -6.52
CA GLU A 106 -16.63 15.00 -5.68
C GLU A 106 -16.03 14.59 -4.33
N THR A 107 -16.58 13.56 -3.71
CA THR A 107 -16.07 13.00 -2.45
C THR A 107 -14.65 12.43 -2.62
N ILE A 108 -14.38 11.71 -3.72
CA ILE A 108 -13.02 11.23 -4.03
C ILE A 108 -12.05 12.39 -4.14
N GLY A 109 -12.42 13.45 -4.88
CA GLY A 109 -11.61 14.67 -5.03
C GLY A 109 -11.35 15.36 -3.69
N TYR A 110 -12.36 15.44 -2.82
CA TYR A 110 -12.20 15.94 -1.46
C TYR A 110 -11.17 15.13 -0.66
N ILE A 111 -11.27 13.80 -0.68
CA ILE A 111 -10.34 12.90 0.04
C ILE A 111 -8.91 13.08 -0.47
N LEU A 112 -8.70 13.16 -1.79
CA LEU A 112 -7.39 13.39 -2.39
C LEU A 112 -6.78 14.72 -1.96
N ASN A 113 -7.59 15.80 -1.92
CA ASN A 113 -7.16 17.10 -1.44
C ASN A 113 -6.85 17.09 0.06
N HIS A 114 -7.71 16.47 0.87
CA HIS A 114 -7.58 16.45 2.32
C HIS A 114 -6.35 15.66 2.79
N SER A 115 -6.06 14.56 2.09
CA SER A 115 -4.91 13.70 2.37
C SER A 115 -3.59 14.22 1.78
N ASP A 116 -3.61 15.31 1.01
CA ASP A 116 -2.45 15.82 0.25
C ASP A 116 -1.77 14.69 -0.57
N ALA A 117 -2.58 13.87 -1.24
CA ALA A 117 -2.10 12.72 -1.96
C ALA A 117 -1.06 13.12 -3.04
N LYS A 118 0.07 12.42 -3.06
CA LYS A 118 1.14 12.62 -4.05
C LYS A 118 1.03 11.63 -5.22
N VAL A 119 0.51 10.43 -4.93
CA VAL A 119 0.23 9.41 -5.94
C VAL A 119 -1.20 8.94 -5.78
N PHE A 120 -1.87 8.72 -6.90
CA PHE A 120 -3.20 8.15 -6.96
C PHE A 120 -3.18 6.92 -7.87
N ILE A 121 -3.27 5.75 -7.28
CA ILE A 121 -3.33 4.45 -7.97
C ILE A 121 -4.78 4.13 -8.22
N VAL A 122 -5.14 3.80 -9.44
CA VAL A 122 -6.54 3.61 -9.85
C VAL A 122 -6.67 2.34 -10.67
N ASP A 123 -7.66 1.53 -10.33
CA ASP A 123 -8.11 0.43 -11.17
C ASP A 123 -8.74 0.98 -12.47
N CYS A 124 -8.37 0.42 -13.61
CA CYS A 124 -8.86 0.88 -14.91
C CYS A 124 -10.39 0.88 -15.02
N GLU A 125 -11.08 -0.04 -14.34
CA GLU A 125 -12.55 -0.06 -14.31
C GLU A 125 -13.13 1.21 -13.65
N LEU A 126 -12.38 1.82 -12.71
CA LEU A 126 -12.76 3.02 -11.98
C LEU A 126 -12.18 4.32 -12.58
N ALA A 127 -11.42 4.21 -13.67
CA ALA A 127 -10.78 5.35 -14.33
C ALA A 127 -11.75 6.48 -14.73
N PRO A 128 -12.98 6.22 -15.22
CA PRO A 128 -13.91 7.30 -15.55
C PRO A 128 -14.28 8.17 -14.35
N GLU A 129 -14.49 7.57 -13.18
CA GLU A 129 -14.83 8.30 -11.96
C GLU A 129 -13.61 9.02 -11.37
N ALA A 130 -12.46 8.35 -11.38
CA ALA A 130 -11.20 8.95 -10.99
C ALA A 130 -10.84 10.18 -11.84
N ALA A 131 -11.06 10.12 -13.16
CA ALA A 131 -10.81 11.23 -14.07
C ALA A 131 -11.68 12.47 -13.76
N LYS A 132 -12.93 12.27 -13.31
CA LYS A 132 -13.78 13.37 -12.85
C LYS A 132 -13.25 13.94 -11.53
N ALA A 133 -12.86 13.09 -10.57
CA ALA A 133 -12.32 13.50 -9.30
C ALA A 133 -11.04 14.34 -9.45
N ILE A 134 -10.12 13.93 -10.32
CA ILE A 134 -8.87 14.65 -10.59
C ILE A 134 -9.10 16.09 -11.06
N LYS A 135 -10.20 16.36 -11.78
CA LYS A 135 -10.54 17.72 -12.23
C LYS A 135 -10.87 18.67 -11.07
N THR A 136 -11.22 18.15 -9.91
CA THR A 136 -11.61 18.93 -8.72
C THR A 136 -10.47 19.13 -7.73
N ILE A 137 -9.32 18.46 -7.92
CA ILE A 137 -8.19 18.58 -7.00
C ILE A 137 -7.42 19.88 -7.19
N LYS A 138 -6.92 20.40 -6.07
CA LYS A 138 -6.10 21.62 -6.02
C LYS A 138 -4.64 21.34 -6.39
N ASN A 139 -4.11 20.19 -5.98
CA ASN A 139 -2.73 19.78 -6.24
C ASN A 139 -2.61 19.18 -7.64
N GLN A 140 -2.16 20.00 -8.61
CA GLN A 140 -1.95 19.59 -10.00
C GLN A 140 -0.75 18.63 -10.19
N ASN A 141 0.04 18.37 -9.14
CA ASN A 141 1.25 17.54 -9.19
C ASN A 141 1.02 16.11 -8.67
N ILE A 142 -0.23 15.67 -8.63
CA ILE A 142 -0.54 14.28 -8.28
C ILE A 142 -0.21 13.35 -9.46
N PHE A 143 0.59 12.30 -9.20
CA PHE A 143 0.84 11.26 -10.18
C PHE A 143 -0.31 10.26 -10.16
N CYS A 144 -1.02 10.11 -11.28
CA CYS A 144 -2.05 9.09 -11.43
C CYS A 144 -1.46 7.87 -12.15
N LEU A 145 -1.54 6.71 -11.49
CA LEU A 145 -1.14 5.42 -12.04
C LEU A 145 -2.39 4.58 -12.30
N LEU A 146 -2.62 4.24 -13.55
CA LEU A 146 -3.64 3.26 -13.93
C LEU A 146 -3.02 1.86 -13.92
N TYR A 147 -3.71 0.90 -13.36
CA TYR A 147 -3.35 -0.50 -13.49
C TYR A 147 -4.55 -1.31 -13.98
N THR A 148 -4.28 -2.43 -14.65
CA THR A 148 -5.27 -3.43 -15.05
C THR A 148 -4.98 -4.71 -14.32
N SER A 149 -6.01 -5.46 -13.95
CA SER A 149 -5.87 -6.82 -13.41
C SER A 149 -5.18 -7.78 -14.38
N ASP A 150 -5.15 -7.43 -15.67
CA ASP A 150 -4.53 -8.21 -16.76
C ASP A 150 -3.07 -7.76 -17.05
N ALA A 151 -2.53 -6.76 -16.35
CA ALA A 151 -1.17 -6.24 -16.56
C ALA A 151 -0.08 -7.08 -15.86
N ALA A 152 -0.30 -8.37 -15.71
CA ALA A 152 0.62 -9.30 -15.06
C ALA A 152 1.38 -10.20 -16.07
N ASP A 153 1.55 -9.75 -17.34
CA ASP A 153 2.44 -10.35 -18.34
C ASP A 153 3.73 -9.55 -18.51
#